data_8faa6bf3cf82cf40bf47ef566bd8bcc4
#
_entry.id   8faa6bf3cf82cf40bf47ef566bd8bcc4
#
_cell.length_a   1.000
_cell.length_b   1.000
_cell.length_c   1.000
_cell.angle_alpha   90.00
_cell.angle_beta   90.00
_cell.angle_gamma   90.00
#
_symmetry.space_group_name_H-M   'P 1'
#
loop_
_entity.id
_entity.type
_entity.pdbx_description
1 polymer ?
#
loop_
_entity_poly.entity_id
_entity_poly.type
_entity_poly.pdbx_seq_one_letter_code
_entity_poly.pdbx_strand_id
1 'polypeptide(L)'
;MKANLTVHTQSHDYPIIITSQCDMAKEIAPYIKGKQVMVVTNTTVEKLYLQDLVNGLEADFEVLSVVLPDGEQYKTQQYIDQIYDALMNNHCSRDVTLIALGGGVIGDMTGFAAASFMRGVNFIQIPTTLLSQVDSSVGGKTGINHPKGKNMIGAFWQPQMVLADMHTLTTLPQRELSAGMAEVIKYALIMDADFLTWLEDNMSALMSLDKVALAEAVARCCQYKADIVAQDERESGKRALLNFGHTFGHVIETHEGYGKWLHGEAVAAGMVQAAQLSQQMGWISEQDVQRISEVLQAAHLPIKPPAIDTQTALGLMQHDKKVKSGQVRLILLKSMGEAVVTADFDQTLLEAVLTDTV
;
A
#
# COMPACT_ATOMS: atom_id res chain seq x y z
N MET A 1 -17.21 15.59 -1.74
CA MET A 1 -17.22 14.57 -2.81
C MET A 1 -17.40 13.22 -2.15
N LYS A 2 -18.15 12.32 -2.75
CA LYS A 2 -18.29 10.92 -2.33
C LYS A 2 -18.29 10.06 -3.59
N ALA A 3 -17.41 9.06 -3.63
CA ALA A 3 -17.36 8.07 -4.70
C ALA A 3 -17.46 6.67 -4.09
N ASN A 4 -18.10 5.76 -4.79
CA ASN A 4 -18.24 4.35 -4.41
C ASN A 4 -17.71 3.49 -5.55
N LEU A 5 -16.75 2.64 -5.23
CA LEU A 5 -16.21 1.64 -6.14
C LEU A 5 -16.55 0.25 -5.59
N THR A 6 -16.62 -0.75 -6.45
CA THR A 6 -16.79 -2.15 -6.03
C THR A 6 -15.56 -2.95 -6.45
N VAL A 7 -14.98 -3.66 -5.50
CA VAL A 7 -13.91 -4.63 -5.78
C VAL A 7 -14.55 -6.00 -5.94
N HIS A 8 -14.35 -6.61 -7.11
CA HIS A 8 -14.83 -7.96 -7.42
C HIS A 8 -13.76 -8.99 -7.08
N THR A 9 -14.09 -9.97 -6.23
CA THR A 9 -13.18 -11.04 -5.84
C THR A 9 -13.87 -12.41 -5.89
N GLN A 10 -13.09 -13.48 -5.76
CA GLN A 10 -13.65 -14.83 -5.75
C GLN A 10 -14.46 -15.14 -4.49
N SER A 11 -14.14 -14.51 -3.36
CA SER A 11 -14.82 -14.77 -2.09
C SER A 11 -16.12 -13.98 -1.94
N HIS A 12 -16.07 -12.68 -2.14
CA HIS A 12 -17.22 -11.76 -2.13
C HIS A 12 -16.81 -10.38 -2.66
N ASP A 13 -17.75 -9.67 -3.20
CA ASP A 13 -17.57 -8.28 -3.60
C ASP A 13 -17.68 -7.36 -2.39
N TYR A 14 -16.88 -6.29 -2.36
CA TYR A 14 -16.95 -5.29 -1.31
C TYR A 14 -16.79 -3.86 -1.83
N PRO A 15 -17.44 -2.86 -1.20
CA PRO A 15 -17.31 -1.47 -1.60
C PRO A 15 -16.05 -0.82 -1.04
N ILE A 16 -15.50 0.12 -1.82
CA ILE A 16 -14.60 1.17 -1.35
C ILE A 16 -15.38 2.47 -1.38
N ILE A 17 -15.60 3.09 -0.22
CA ILE A 17 -16.23 4.39 -0.08
C ILE A 17 -15.13 5.43 0.07
N ILE A 18 -15.07 6.39 -0.86
CA ILE A 18 -14.11 7.48 -0.88
C ILE A 18 -14.86 8.77 -0.60
N THR A 19 -14.43 9.52 0.41
CA THR A 19 -15.12 10.75 0.84
C THR A 19 -14.12 11.84 1.22
N SER A 20 -14.53 13.10 1.00
CA SER A 20 -13.71 14.25 1.43
C SER A 20 -13.75 14.48 2.94
N GLN A 21 -14.84 14.07 3.60
CA GLN A 21 -15.04 14.04 5.05
C GLN A 21 -16.39 13.36 5.36
N CYS A 22 -16.46 12.54 6.39
CA CYS A 22 -17.69 11.88 6.81
C CYS A 22 -17.72 11.61 8.33
N ASP A 23 -18.87 11.16 8.78
CA ASP A 23 -19.03 10.45 10.06
C ASP A 23 -18.67 8.98 9.81
N MET A 24 -17.47 8.59 10.25
CA MET A 24 -16.93 7.25 10.00
C MET A 24 -17.84 6.16 10.57
N ALA A 25 -18.33 6.33 11.79
CA ALA A 25 -19.20 5.35 12.46
C ALA A 25 -20.45 5.09 11.64
N LYS A 26 -21.11 6.15 11.18
CA LYS A 26 -22.32 6.07 10.37
C LYS A 26 -22.08 5.38 9.02
N GLU A 27 -20.93 5.65 8.39
CA GLU A 27 -20.62 5.06 7.08
C GLU A 27 -20.34 3.55 7.19
N ILE A 28 -19.68 3.09 8.27
CA ILE A 28 -19.31 1.67 8.43
C ILE A 28 -20.38 0.82 9.11
N ALA A 29 -21.29 1.40 9.91
CA ALA A 29 -22.30 0.68 10.67
C ALA A 29 -23.12 -0.32 9.83
N PRO A 30 -23.53 -0.02 8.57
CA PRO A 30 -24.27 -0.98 7.73
C PRO A 30 -23.48 -2.25 7.36
N TYR A 31 -22.15 -2.22 7.48
CA TYR A 31 -21.26 -3.33 7.12
C TYR A 31 -20.78 -4.14 8.34
N ILE A 32 -21.10 -3.70 9.54
CA ILE A 32 -20.81 -4.41 10.78
C ILE A 32 -21.80 -5.58 10.92
N LYS A 33 -21.26 -6.77 11.15
CA LYS A 33 -22.05 -7.96 11.46
C LYS A 33 -21.90 -8.29 12.94
N GLY A 34 -23.00 -8.79 13.54
CA GLY A 34 -23.03 -9.08 14.97
C GLY A 34 -23.19 -7.81 15.82
N LYS A 35 -22.90 -7.96 17.12
CA LYS A 35 -23.04 -6.88 18.11
C LYS A 35 -21.71 -6.40 18.67
N GLN A 36 -20.66 -7.21 18.55
CA GLN A 36 -19.34 -6.90 19.08
C GLN A 36 -18.44 -6.35 17.97
N VAL A 37 -17.73 -5.28 18.30
CA VAL A 37 -16.78 -4.62 17.42
C VAL A 37 -15.44 -4.51 18.16
N MET A 38 -14.34 -4.89 17.49
CA MET A 38 -12.98 -4.71 17.99
C MET A 38 -12.24 -3.73 17.08
N VAL A 39 -12.00 -2.51 17.57
CA VAL A 39 -11.19 -1.51 16.86
C VAL A 39 -9.71 -1.76 17.14
N VAL A 40 -8.93 -2.04 16.12
CA VAL A 40 -7.47 -2.17 16.21
C VAL A 40 -6.84 -0.91 15.60
N THR A 41 -6.00 -0.25 16.39
CA THR A 41 -5.32 0.99 15.99
C THR A 41 -3.90 1.05 16.56
N ASN A 42 -3.18 2.15 16.34
CA ASN A 42 -1.87 2.38 16.94
C ASN A 42 -1.84 3.66 17.81
N THR A 43 -0.77 3.82 18.58
CA THR A 43 -0.58 4.92 19.54
C THR A 43 -0.58 6.31 18.91
N THR A 44 -0.36 6.44 17.60
CA THR A 44 -0.42 7.70 16.86
C THR A 44 -1.86 8.02 16.45
N VAL A 45 -2.54 7.05 15.83
CA VAL A 45 -3.88 7.22 15.24
C VAL A 45 -4.98 7.22 16.33
N GLU A 46 -4.78 6.49 17.44
CA GLU A 46 -5.66 6.49 18.60
C GLU A 46 -6.05 7.90 19.04
N LYS A 47 -5.05 8.77 19.20
CA LYS A 47 -5.21 10.14 19.70
C LYS A 47 -6.01 11.03 18.77
N LEU A 48 -6.11 10.65 17.50
CA LEU A 48 -6.70 11.47 16.45
C LEU A 48 -8.16 11.06 16.15
N TYR A 49 -8.45 9.75 16.19
CA TYR A 49 -9.70 9.25 15.59
C TYR A 49 -10.42 8.19 16.44
N LEU A 50 -9.75 7.49 17.38
CA LEU A 50 -10.37 6.35 18.06
C LEU A 50 -11.60 6.76 18.87
N GLN A 51 -11.50 7.82 19.67
CA GLN A 51 -12.58 8.20 20.56
C GLN A 51 -13.86 8.60 19.81
N ASP A 52 -13.73 9.33 18.71
CA ASP A 52 -14.88 9.74 17.89
C ASP A 52 -15.55 8.54 17.22
N LEU A 53 -14.75 7.58 16.73
CA LEU A 53 -15.27 6.35 16.16
C LEU A 53 -16.01 5.49 17.21
N VAL A 54 -15.42 5.32 18.39
CA VAL A 54 -16.04 4.57 19.50
C VAL A 54 -17.35 5.21 19.91
N ASN A 55 -17.37 6.51 20.19
CA ASN A 55 -18.59 7.24 20.59
C ASN A 55 -19.71 7.11 19.56
N GLY A 56 -19.36 7.10 18.25
CA GLY A 56 -20.34 6.96 17.19
C GLY A 56 -20.91 5.55 17.05
N LEU A 57 -20.22 4.52 17.53
CA LEU A 57 -20.64 3.12 17.43
C LEU A 57 -21.30 2.58 18.72
N GLU A 58 -21.00 3.12 19.89
CA GLU A 58 -21.46 2.60 21.21
C GLU A 58 -22.99 2.57 21.38
N ALA A 59 -23.72 3.37 20.61
CA ALA A 59 -25.18 3.37 20.65
C ALA A 59 -25.80 2.05 20.16
N ASP A 60 -25.14 1.39 19.20
CA ASP A 60 -25.66 0.22 18.51
C ASP A 60 -24.84 -1.07 18.74
N PHE A 61 -23.57 -0.95 19.17
CA PHE A 61 -22.61 -2.03 19.28
C PHE A 61 -21.87 -2.02 20.63
N GLU A 62 -21.41 -3.19 21.05
CA GLU A 62 -20.41 -3.36 22.12
C GLU A 62 -19.02 -3.11 21.51
N VAL A 63 -18.43 -1.95 21.79
CA VAL A 63 -17.18 -1.52 21.19
C VAL A 63 -16.00 -1.76 22.11
N LEU A 64 -15.05 -2.52 21.60
CA LEU A 64 -13.78 -2.84 22.25
C LEU A 64 -12.64 -2.24 21.43
N SER A 65 -11.48 -2.01 22.03
CA SER A 65 -10.33 -1.49 21.32
C SER A 65 -9.01 -2.13 21.76
N VAL A 66 -8.08 -2.22 20.80
CA VAL A 66 -6.69 -2.61 21.04
C VAL A 66 -5.79 -1.57 20.38
N VAL A 67 -4.85 -1.02 21.16
CA VAL A 67 -3.89 -0.02 20.71
C VAL A 67 -2.51 -0.65 20.68
N LEU A 68 -1.93 -0.73 19.47
CA LEU A 68 -0.59 -1.28 19.24
C LEU A 68 0.45 -0.14 19.12
N PRO A 69 1.73 -0.41 19.32
CA PRO A 69 2.78 0.55 19.00
C PRO A 69 2.77 0.89 17.50
N ASP A 70 3.19 2.12 17.15
CA ASP A 70 3.28 2.57 15.76
C ASP A 70 4.62 2.21 15.14
N GLY A 71 4.59 1.62 13.93
CA GLY A 71 5.76 1.33 13.11
C GLY A 71 5.84 -0.10 12.57
N GLU A 72 6.53 -0.26 11.44
CA GLU A 72 6.69 -1.53 10.71
C GLU A 72 7.40 -2.62 11.54
N GLN A 73 8.27 -2.24 12.48
CA GLN A 73 8.97 -3.17 13.38
C GLN A 73 8.03 -3.92 14.31
N TYR A 74 6.83 -3.43 14.51
CA TYR A 74 5.79 -4.05 15.35
C TYR A 74 4.84 -4.97 14.57
N LYS A 75 5.00 -5.07 13.26
CA LYS A 75 4.22 -5.96 12.40
C LYS A 75 4.67 -7.41 12.55
N THR A 76 4.50 -7.98 13.74
CA THR A 76 5.02 -9.30 14.13
C THR A 76 3.97 -10.16 14.84
N GLN A 77 4.27 -11.46 15.00
CA GLN A 77 3.42 -12.41 15.72
C GLN A 77 3.13 -11.94 17.16
N GLN A 78 4.10 -11.37 17.86
CA GLN A 78 3.93 -10.87 19.22
C GLN A 78 2.78 -9.87 19.36
N TYR A 79 2.57 -9.01 18.35
CA TYR A 79 1.51 -8.02 18.38
C TYR A 79 0.19 -8.54 17.81
N ILE A 80 0.21 -9.57 16.98
CA ILE A 80 -0.99 -10.33 16.62
C ILE A 80 -1.56 -11.04 17.86
N ASP A 81 -0.70 -11.62 18.70
CA ASP A 81 -1.12 -12.29 19.93
C ASP A 81 -1.86 -11.31 20.88
N GLN A 82 -1.48 -10.03 20.91
CA GLN A 82 -2.22 -9.01 21.69
C GLN A 82 -3.65 -8.79 21.14
N ILE A 83 -3.84 -8.85 19.83
CA ILE A 83 -5.18 -8.77 19.24
C ILE A 83 -6.00 -10.01 19.62
N TYR A 84 -5.41 -11.21 19.56
CA TYR A 84 -6.08 -12.44 19.97
C TYR A 84 -6.42 -12.43 21.46
N ASP A 85 -5.50 -12.02 22.32
CA ASP A 85 -5.72 -11.91 23.76
C ASP A 85 -6.89 -10.97 24.06
N ALA A 86 -6.96 -9.82 23.39
CA ALA A 86 -8.08 -8.89 23.56
C ALA A 86 -9.41 -9.52 23.12
N LEU A 87 -9.44 -10.23 21.99
CA LEU A 87 -10.64 -10.92 21.51
C LEU A 87 -11.08 -12.05 22.45
N MET A 88 -10.14 -12.84 22.97
CA MET A 88 -10.42 -13.97 23.87
C MET A 88 -10.84 -13.50 25.26
N ASN A 89 -10.16 -12.51 25.83
CA ASN A 89 -10.45 -11.99 27.17
C ASN A 89 -11.82 -11.31 27.25
N ASN A 90 -12.29 -10.74 26.13
CA ASN A 90 -13.62 -10.14 26.03
C ASN A 90 -14.68 -11.10 25.45
N HIS A 91 -14.38 -12.41 25.39
CA HIS A 91 -15.31 -13.44 24.91
C HIS A 91 -15.97 -13.12 23.57
N CYS A 92 -15.19 -12.53 22.63
CA CYS A 92 -15.70 -12.17 21.33
C CYS A 92 -16.18 -13.40 20.56
N SER A 93 -17.37 -13.30 19.99
CA SER A 93 -18.03 -14.37 19.23
C SER A 93 -17.57 -14.42 17.77
N ARG A 94 -18.02 -15.45 17.02
CA ARG A 94 -17.64 -15.63 15.61
C ARG A 94 -18.15 -14.52 14.69
N ASP A 95 -19.16 -13.79 15.09
CA ASP A 95 -19.76 -12.68 14.35
C ASP A 95 -19.17 -11.32 14.72
N VAL A 96 -18.10 -11.28 15.53
CA VAL A 96 -17.36 -10.06 15.82
C VAL A 96 -16.84 -9.43 14.50
N THR A 97 -16.91 -8.11 14.41
CA THR A 97 -16.29 -7.37 13.29
C THR A 97 -15.07 -6.63 13.81
N LEU A 98 -13.91 -6.91 13.21
CA LEU A 98 -12.68 -6.17 13.47
C LEU A 98 -12.65 -4.90 12.59
N ILE A 99 -12.24 -3.78 13.15
CA ILE A 99 -12.05 -2.53 12.42
C ILE A 99 -10.57 -2.14 12.47
N ALA A 100 -9.93 -2.11 11.33
CA ALA A 100 -8.57 -1.61 11.17
C ALA A 100 -8.60 -0.09 11.00
N LEU A 101 -8.31 0.67 12.05
CA LEU A 101 -8.22 2.12 12.01
C LEU A 101 -6.75 2.54 12.00
N GLY A 102 -6.16 2.77 10.82
CA GLY A 102 -4.73 3.09 10.73
C GLY A 102 -4.13 2.96 9.34
N GLY A 103 -2.81 3.01 9.25
CA GLY A 103 -2.04 2.77 8.03
C GLY A 103 -1.96 1.28 7.65
N GLY A 104 -1.14 0.96 6.64
CA GLY A 104 -1.00 -0.39 6.11
C GLY A 104 -0.59 -1.45 7.13
N VAL A 105 0.24 -1.10 8.12
CA VAL A 105 0.64 -2.02 9.20
C VAL A 105 -0.58 -2.50 9.99
N ILE A 106 -1.44 -1.57 10.41
CA ILE A 106 -2.67 -1.88 11.15
C ILE A 106 -3.66 -2.65 10.26
N GLY A 107 -3.80 -2.26 8.99
CA GLY A 107 -4.64 -2.96 8.03
C GLY A 107 -4.25 -4.42 7.86
N ASP A 108 -2.96 -4.67 7.60
CA ASP A 108 -2.42 -6.01 7.39
C ASP A 108 -2.53 -6.90 8.63
N MET A 109 -2.17 -6.36 9.81
CA MET A 109 -2.25 -7.11 11.08
C MET A 109 -3.69 -7.44 11.47
N THR A 110 -4.59 -6.46 11.37
CA THR A 110 -6.01 -6.66 11.69
C THR A 110 -6.65 -7.67 10.74
N GLY A 111 -6.38 -7.54 9.44
CA GLY A 111 -6.90 -8.48 8.44
C GLY A 111 -6.36 -9.90 8.63
N PHE A 112 -5.08 -10.06 9.01
CA PHE A 112 -4.51 -11.36 9.31
C PHE A 112 -5.09 -11.96 10.61
N ALA A 113 -5.28 -11.15 11.64
CA ALA A 113 -5.98 -11.57 12.86
C ALA A 113 -7.42 -12.00 12.54
N ALA A 114 -8.13 -11.23 11.72
CA ALA A 114 -9.48 -11.57 11.27
C ALA A 114 -9.54 -12.90 10.47
N ALA A 115 -8.56 -13.12 9.58
CA ALA A 115 -8.48 -14.35 8.78
C ALA A 115 -8.29 -15.61 9.62
N SER A 116 -7.60 -15.50 10.75
CA SER A 116 -7.20 -16.66 11.58
C SER A 116 -8.04 -16.84 12.84
N PHE A 117 -8.56 -15.76 13.45
CA PHE A 117 -9.42 -15.86 14.63
C PHE A 117 -10.70 -16.63 14.28
N MET A 118 -11.01 -17.67 15.07
CA MET A 118 -12.16 -18.59 14.86
C MET A 118 -12.29 -19.12 13.40
N ARG A 119 -11.20 -19.21 12.66
CA ARG A 119 -11.10 -19.61 11.23
C ARG A 119 -11.75 -18.61 10.27
N GLY A 120 -11.83 -17.36 10.67
CA GLY A 120 -12.31 -16.26 9.86
C GLY A 120 -13.46 -15.50 10.48
N VAL A 121 -13.25 -14.20 10.71
CA VAL A 121 -14.27 -13.24 11.14
C VAL A 121 -14.28 -12.05 10.20
N ASN A 122 -15.31 -11.21 10.28
CA ASN A 122 -15.42 -10.04 9.42
C ASN A 122 -14.42 -8.95 9.81
N PHE A 123 -13.96 -8.18 8.83
CA PHE A 123 -13.21 -6.98 9.12
C PHE A 123 -13.51 -5.84 8.15
N ILE A 124 -13.30 -4.62 8.62
CA ILE A 124 -13.48 -3.36 7.89
C ILE A 124 -12.16 -2.61 7.95
N GLN A 125 -11.80 -1.89 6.88
CA GLN A 125 -10.62 -1.05 6.88
C GLN A 125 -10.99 0.44 6.81
N ILE A 126 -10.37 1.24 7.68
CA ILE A 126 -10.39 2.70 7.66
C ILE A 126 -8.92 3.16 7.51
N PRO A 127 -8.39 3.16 6.27
CA PRO A 127 -7.01 3.54 6.01
C PRO A 127 -6.78 5.04 6.26
N THR A 128 -5.77 5.37 7.07
CA THR A 128 -5.48 6.75 7.49
C THR A 128 -4.23 7.34 6.85
N THR A 129 -3.50 6.58 6.01
CA THR A 129 -2.37 7.07 5.22
C THR A 129 -2.70 7.00 3.73
N LEU A 130 -2.10 7.88 2.92
CA LEU A 130 -2.33 7.85 1.47
C LEU A 130 -1.91 6.49 0.88
N LEU A 131 -0.75 5.97 1.28
CA LEU A 131 -0.27 4.65 0.86
C LEU A 131 -1.31 3.55 1.13
N SER A 132 -1.94 3.55 2.31
CA SER A 132 -2.94 2.54 2.62
C SER A 132 -4.25 2.77 1.86
N GLN A 133 -4.64 4.01 1.60
CA GLN A 133 -5.85 4.32 0.82
C GLN A 133 -5.75 3.87 -0.64
N VAL A 134 -4.59 4.06 -1.28
CA VAL A 134 -4.40 3.75 -2.71
C VAL A 134 -3.88 2.34 -2.97
N ASP A 135 -3.26 1.69 -1.98
CA ASP A 135 -2.61 0.39 -2.19
C ASP A 135 -3.00 -0.65 -1.15
N SER A 136 -2.45 -0.67 0.06
CA SER A 136 -2.51 -1.83 0.95
C SER A 136 -3.92 -2.26 1.37
N SER A 137 -4.91 -1.35 1.42
CA SER A 137 -6.30 -1.70 1.78
C SER A 137 -7.08 -2.45 0.70
N VAL A 138 -6.56 -2.57 -0.53
CA VAL A 138 -7.27 -3.17 -1.66
C VAL A 138 -6.67 -4.52 -2.05
N GLY A 139 -7.52 -5.54 -2.18
CA GLY A 139 -7.12 -6.85 -2.70
C GLY A 139 -6.67 -7.86 -1.67
N GLY A 140 -7.02 -7.65 -0.39
CA GLY A 140 -7.06 -8.66 0.68
C GLY A 140 -5.72 -9.27 1.09
N LYS A 141 -4.58 -8.74 0.68
CA LYS A 141 -3.29 -9.16 1.22
C LYS A 141 -3.18 -8.73 2.67
N THR A 142 -3.05 -9.67 3.58
CA THR A 142 -2.88 -9.43 5.01
C THR A 142 -1.71 -10.24 5.53
N GLY A 143 -1.03 -9.78 6.58
CA GLY A 143 0.09 -10.55 7.08
C GLY A 143 1.02 -9.79 8.01
N ILE A 144 2.09 -10.48 8.38
CA ILE A 144 3.11 -10.02 9.30
C ILE A 144 4.52 -10.32 8.79
N ASN A 145 5.48 -9.67 9.40
CA ASN A 145 6.89 -9.87 9.16
C ASN A 145 7.43 -11.05 9.99
N HIS A 146 8.45 -11.69 9.46
CA HIS A 146 9.27 -12.66 10.16
C HIS A 146 10.72 -12.14 10.22
N PRO A 147 11.53 -12.49 11.23
CA PRO A 147 12.93 -12.05 11.28
C PRO A 147 13.76 -12.37 10.02
N LYS A 148 13.32 -13.35 9.23
CA LYS A 148 13.96 -13.75 7.98
C LYS A 148 13.33 -13.18 6.70
N GLY A 149 12.30 -12.32 6.81
CA GLY A 149 11.70 -11.72 5.64
C GLY A 149 10.42 -10.93 5.91
N LYS A 150 10.23 -9.85 5.17
CA LYS A 150 9.06 -8.98 5.23
C LYS A 150 7.84 -9.65 4.59
N ASN A 151 6.66 -9.55 5.21
CA ASN A 151 5.38 -10.06 4.70
C ASN A 151 5.38 -11.55 4.30
N MET A 152 6.14 -12.39 5.05
CA MET A 152 6.26 -13.82 4.74
C MET A 152 5.13 -14.69 5.29
N ILE A 153 4.41 -14.19 6.28
CA ILE A 153 3.34 -14.91 6.95
C ILE A 153 2.06 -14.11 6.76
N GLY A 154 1.03 -14.71 6.17
CA GLY A 154 -0.20 -13.97 5.91
C GLY A 154 -1.29 -14.82 5.26
N ALA A 155 -2.38 -14.16 4.96
CA ALA A 155 -3.54 -14.73 4.30
C ALA A 155 -4.13 -13.74 3.28
N PHE A 156 -4.83 -14.25 2.28
CA PHE A 156 -5.75 -13.45 1.48
C PHE A 156 -7.10 -13.42 2.20
N TRP A 157 -7.46 -12.26 2.76
CA TRP A 157 -8.70 -12.05 3.47
C TRP A 157 -9.33 -10.72 3.05
N GLN A 158 -10.49 -10.77 2.41
CA GLN A 158 -11.12 -9.56 1.88
C GLN A 158 -11.93 -8.85 2.96
N PRO A 159 -11.88 -7.50 3.04
CA PRO A 159 -12.68 -6.73 3.98
C PRO A 159 -14.16 -6.71 3.56
N GLN A 160 -15.06 -6.43 4.51
CA GLN A 160 -16.48 -6.19 4.20
C GLN A 160 -16.68 -4.83 3.51
N MET A 161 -15.81 -3.87 3.78
CA MET A 161 -15.72 -2.57 3.10
C MET A 161 -14.40 -1.87 3.43
N VAL A 162 -14.05 -0.88 2.63
CA VAL A 162 -12.97 0.08 2.89
C VAL A 162 -13.55 1.48 2.91
N LEU A 163 -13.24 2.27 3.94
CA LEU A 163 -13.62 3.68 4.04
C LEU A 163 -12.37 4.56 3.92
N ALA A 164 -12.14 5.17 2.76
CA ALA A 164 -11.08 6.14 2.53
C ALA A 164 -11.61 7.56 2.74
N ASP A 165 -11.35 8.14 3.91
CA ASP A 165 -11.72 9.52 4.23
C ASP A 165 -10.50 10.44 4.03
N MET A 166 -10.59 11.38 3.09
CA MET A 166 -9.52 12.36 2.83
C MET A 166 -9.24 13.26 4.02
N HIS A 167 -10.17 13.36 4.96
CA HIS A 167 -9.92 14.10 6.20
C HIS A 167 -8.77 13.50 7.01
N THR A 168 -8.58 12.19 6.99
CA THR A 168 -7.48 11.53 7.71
C THR A 168 -6.09 11.95 7.20
N LEU A 169 -5.99 12.34 5.94
CA LEU A 169 -4.74 12.80 5.34
C LEU A 169 -4.30 14.18 5.84
N THR A 170 -5.22 14.98 6.41
CA THR A 170 -4.88 16.33 6.94
C THR A 170 -3.98 16.27 8.18
N THR A 171 -3.93 15.14 8.87
CA THR A 171 -3.05 14.91 10.03
C THR A 171 -1.81 14.09 9.69
N LEU A 172 -1.70 13.66 8.41
CA LEU A 172 -0.57 12.85 7.95
C LEU A 172 0.69 13.73 7.79
N PRO A 173 1.85 13.32 8.32
CA PRO A 173 3.09 14.02 8.07
C PRO A 173 3.41 14.12 6.56
N GLN A 174 3.99 15.24 6.13
CA GLN A 174 4.30 15.49 4.71
C GLN A 174 5.15 14.39 4.09
N ARG A 175 6.11 13.84 4.82
CA ARG A 175 6.97 12.73 4.35
C ARG A 175 6.16 11.47 4.05
N GLU A 176 5.15 11.17 4.87
CA GLU A 176 4.25 10.02 4.67
C GLU A 176 3.27 10.26 3.50
N LEU A 177 2.82 11.52 3.31
CA LEU A 177 2.03 11.89 2.14
C LEU A 177 2.84 11.69 0.86
N SER A 178 4.09 12.17 0.83
CA SER A 178 5.01 11.95 -0.29
C SER A 178 5.25 10.48 -0.56
N ALA A 179 5.49 9.67 0.47
CA ALA A 179 5.66 8.22 0.32
C ALA A 179 4.42 7.55 -0.30
N GLY A 180 3.21 7.95 0.09
CA GLY A 180 1.98 7.47 -0.55
C GLY A 180 1.83 7.93 -2.00
N MET A 181 2.31 9.15 -2.32
CA MET A 181 2.27 9.68 -3.68
C MET A 181 3.14 8.88 -4.66
N ALA A 182 4.20 8.21 -4.20
CA ALA A 182 4.98 7.29 -5.02
C ALA A 182 4.10 6.19 -5.63
N GLU A 183 3.19 5.62 -4.84
CA GLU A 183 2.26 4.59 -5.33
C GLU A 183 1.22 5.17 -6.30
N VAL A 184 0.74 6.40 -6.06
CA VAL A 184 -0.17 7.09 -6.99
C VAL A 184 0.51 7.29 -8.36
N ILE A 185 1.74 7.81 -8.37
CA ILE A 185 2.54 8.01 -9.58
C ILE A 185 2.83 6.67 -10.27
N LYS A 186 3.13 5.62 -9.51
CA LYS A 186 3.34 4.27 -10.05
C LYS A 186 2.16 3.80 -10.91
N TYR A 187 0.92 3.96 -10.44
CA TYR A 187 -0.26 3.56 -11.25
C TYR A 187 -0.31 4.30 -12.58
N ALA A 188 -0.06 5.60 -12.59
CA ALA A 188 -0.03 6.38 -13.80
C ALA A 188 1.05 5.87 -14.79
N LEU A 189 2.25 5.62 -14.29
CA LEU A 189 3.38 5.16 -15.10
C LEU A 189 3.15 3.80 -15.75
N ILE A 190 2.45 2.88 -15.08
CA ILE A 190 2.29 1.51 -15.57
C ILE A 190 0.96 1.23 -16.27
N MET A 191 -0.05 2.13 -16.17
CA MET A 191 -1.41 1.84 -16.63
C MET A 191 -2.09 2.97 -17.40
N ASP A 192 -1.71 4.24 -17.20
CA ASP A 192 -2.48 5.38 -17.73
C ASP A 192 -1.64 6.65 -17.89
N ALA A 193 -1.18 6.92 -19.12
CA ALA A 193 -0.40 8.11 -19.43
C ALA A 193 -1.19 9.43 -19.26
N ASP A 194 -2.51 9.41 -19.45
CA ASP A 194 -3.37 10.59 -19.26
C ASP A 194 -3.48 10.90 -17.77
N PHE A 195 -3.48 9.88 -16.92
CA PHE A 195 -3.42 10.07 -15.48
C PHE A 195 -2.08 10.69 -15.04
N LEU A 196 -0.97 10.33 -15.68
CA LEU A 196 0.32 10.98 -15.41
C LEU A 196 0.25 12.47 -15.73
N THR A 197 -0.28 12.86 -16.88
CA THR A 197 -0.46 14.27 -17.26
C THR A 197 -1.36 14.99 -16.25
N TRP A 198 -2.44 14.36 -15.83
CA TRP A 198 -3.32 14.92 -14.79
C TRP A 198 -2.58 15.11 -13.46
N LEU A 199 -1.71 14.17 -13.07
CA LEU A 199 -0.91 14.29 -11.84
C LEU A 199 0.08 15.46 -11.93
N GLU A 200 0.74 15.66 -13.06
CA GLU A 200 1.64 16.79 -13.29
C GLU A 200 0.91 18.14 -13.11
N ASP A 201 -0.27 18.26 -13.70
CA ASP A 201 -1.09 19.49 -13.61
C ASP A 201 -1.63 19.75 -12.21
N ASN A 202 -1.85 18.69 -11.40
CA ASN A 202 -2.51 18.78 -10.09
C ASN A 202 -1.57 18.52 -8.90
N MET A 203 -0.28 18.29 -9.11
CA MET A 203 0.65 17.91 -8.04
C MET A 203 0.68 18.93 -6.91
N SER A 204 0.67 20.23 -7.21
CA SER A 204 0.63 21.28 -6.19
C SER A 204 -0.64 21.20 -5.32
N ALA A 205 -1.80 20.91 -5.90
CA ALA A 205 -3.05 20.75 -5.16
C ALA A 205 -3.02 19.48 -4.29
N LEU A 206 -2.51 18.37 -4.84
CA LEU A 206 -2.35 17.11 -4.12
C LEU A 206 -1.44 17.26 -2.90
N MET A 207 -0.28 17.88 -3.07
CA MET A 207 0.71 18.07 -2.00
C MET A 207 0.29 19.13 -0.98
N SER A 208 -0.66 20.02 -1.33
CA SER A 208 -1.30 20.96 -0.39
C SER A 208 -2.58 20.41 0.25
N LEU A 209 -2.87 19.11 0.09
CA LEU A 209 -3.99 18.40 0.71
C LEU A 209 -5.37 18.88 0.21
N ASP A 210 -5.49 19.28 -1.06
CA ASP A 210 -6.80 19.51 -1.65
C ASP A 210 -7.61 18.21 -1.67
N LYS A 211 -8.67 18.19 -0.88
CA LYS A 211 -9.46 16.97 -0.66
C LYS A 211 -10.20 16.48 -1.91
N VAL A 212 -10.45 17.36 -2.88
CA VAL A 212 -11.12 16.99 -4.14
C VAL A 212 -10.12 16.33 -5.08
N ALA A 213 -8.94 16.93 -5.24
CA ALA A 213 -7.85 16.34 -6.03
C ALA A 213 -7.39 15.00 -5.43
N LEU A 214 -7.22 14.90 -4.10
CA LEU A 214 -6.87 13.66 -3.42
C LEU A 214 -7.94 12.58 -3.62
N ALA A 215 -9.22 12.91 -3.49
CA ALA A 215 -10.29 11.93 -3.69
C ALA A 215 -10.35 11.42 -5.13
N GLU A 216 -10.06 12.26 -6.13
CA GLU A 216 -9.95 11.85 -7.53
C GLU A 216 -8.76 10.91 -7.74
N ALA A 217 -7.57 11.26 -7.22
CA ALA A 217 -6.37 10.42 -7.33
C ALA A 217 -6.58 9.05 -6.65
N VAL A 218 -7.13 9.05 -5.43
CA VAL A 218 -7.44 7.81 -4.69
C VAL A 218 -8.45 6.96 -5.46
N ALA A 219 -9.51 7.57 -6.02
CA ALA A 219 -10.53 6.84 -6.78
C ALA A 219 -9.93 6.15 -8.01
N ARG A 220 -9.08 6.84 -8.78
CA ARG A 220 -8.40 6.25 -9.95
C ARG A 220 -7.48 5.10 -9.53
N CYS A 221 -6.64 5.29 -8.51
CA CYS A 221 -5.74 4.24 -8.03
C CYS A 221 -6.52 3.00 -7.53
N CYS A 222 -7.57 3.20 -6.73
CA CYS A 222 -8.43 2.12 -6.27
C CYS A 222 -9.09 1.37 -7.44
N GLN A 223 -9.55 2.09 -8.48
CA GLN A 223 -10.14 1.47 -9.67
C GLN A 223 -9.12 0.62 -10.41
N TYR A 224 -7.91 1.14 -10.71
CA TYR A 224 -6.85 0.37 -11.36
C TYR A 224 -6.51 -0.88 -10.57
N LYS A 225 -6.39 -0.76 -9.24
CA LYS A 225 -6.09 -1.91 -8.41
C LYS A 225 -7.24 -2.91 -8.38
N ALA A 226 -8.47 -2.46 -8.27
CA ALA A 226 -9.65 -3.31 -8.31
C ALA A 226 -9.72 -4.11 -9.63
N ASP A 227 -9.47 -3.47 -10.77
CA ASP A 227 -9.46 -4.12 -12.08
C ASP A 227 -8.38 -5.19 -12.22
N ILE A 228 -7.20 -4.96 -11.63
CA ILE A 228 -6.12 -5.97 -11.57
C ILE A 228 -6.48 -7.12 -10.62
N VAL A 229 -7.01 -6.80 -9.43
CA VAL A 229 -7.40 -7.81 -8.42
C VAL A 229 -8.50 -8.72 -8.97
N ALA A 230 -9.49 -8.16 -9.68
CA ALA A 230 -10.54 -8.95 -10.33
C ALA A 230 -10.00 -9.97 -11.35
N GLN A 231 -8.87 -9.66 -12.01
CA GLN A 231 -8.23 -10.54 -12.99
C GLN A 231 -7.20 -11.50 -12.36
N ASP A 232 -6.59 -11.11 -11.23
CA ASP A 232 -5.49 -11.87 -10.59
C ASP A 232 -5.46 -11.61 -9.08
N GLU A 233 -6.44 -12.15 -8.36
CA GLU A 233 -6.59 -11.93 -6.91
C GLU A 233 -5.35 -12.39 -6.12
N ARG A 234 -4.71 -13.50 -6.53
CA ARG A 234 -3.61 -14.15 -5.80
C ARG A 234 -2.20 -13.81 -6.29
N GLU A 235 -2.06 -12.81 -7.17
CA GLU A 235 -0.75 -12.37 -7.72
C GLU A 235 0.04 -13.49 -8.40
N SER A 236 -0.64 -14.27 -9.23
CA SER A 236 -0.01 -15.32 -10.01
C SER A 236 0.52 -14.84 -11.38
N GLY A 237 0.11 -13.65 -11.84
CA GLY A 237 0.41 -13.12 -13.17
C GLY A 237 0.39 -11.60 -13.25
N LYS A 238 -0.72 -11.03 -13.74
CA LYS A 238 -0.83 -9.59 -14.09
C LYS A 238 -0.63 -8.64 -12.90
N ARG A 239 -1.03 -9.04 -11.69
CA ARG A 239 -0.87 -8.25 -10.47
C ARG A 239 0.61 -7.97 -10.14
N ALA A 240 1.54 -8.75 -10.68
CA ALA A 240 2.98 -8.49 -10.53
C ALA A 240 3.40 -7.12 -11.08
N LEU A 241 2.68 -6.54 -12.06
CA LEU A 241 2.95 -5.21 -12.62
C LEU A 241 2.93 -4.11 -11.55
N LEU A 242 2.10 -4.28 -10.50
CA LEU A 242 2.02 -3.35 -9.37
C LEU A 242 3.33 -3.21 -8.58
N ASN A 243 4.30 -4.07 -8.84
CA ASN A 243 5.62 -3.99 -8.22
C ASN A 243 6.65 -3.24 -9.10
N PHE A 244 6.25 -2.34 -10.00
CA PHE A 244 7.18 -1.46 -10.70
C PHE A 244 7.99 -0.63 -9.70
N GLY A 245 9.31 -0.58 -9.89
CA GLY A 245 10.25 0.06 -8.96
C GLY A 245 10.59 -0.77 -7.70
N HIS A 246 9.77 -1.75 -7.31
CA HIS A 246 9.92 -2.45 -6.03
C HIS A 246 11.16 -3.34 -5.94
N THR A 247 11.65 -3.94 -7.02
CA THR A 247 12.85 -4.78 -6.96
C THR A 247 14.07 -3.95 -6.55
N PHE A 248 14.22 -2.75 -7.13
CA PHE A 248 15.24 -1.79 -6.74
C PHE A 248 14.94 -1.18 -5.35
N GLY A 249 13.70 -0.82 -5.09
CA GLY A 249 13.28 -0.29 -3.78
C GLY A 249 13.55 -1.24 -2.62
N HIS A 250 13.29 -2.54 -2.77
CA HIS A 250 13.59 -3.54 -1.73
C HIS A 250 15.10 -3.68 -1.47
N VAL A 251 15.95 -3.48 -2.49
CA VAL A 251 17.42 -3.41 -2.29
C VAL A 251 17.75 -2.24 -1.37
N ILE A 252 17.16 -1.06 -1.61
CA ILE A 252 17.37 0.13 -0.77
C ILE A 252 16.89 -0.13 0.66
N GLU A 253 15.65 -0.60 0.85
CA GLU A 253 15.09 -0.89 2.17
C GLU A 253 15.92 -1.90 2.94
N THR A 254 16.44 -2.94 2.27
CA THR A 254 17.22 -4.00 2.90
C THR A 254 18.63 -3.53 3.26
N HIS A 255 19.30 -2.79 2.37
CA HIS A 255 20.64 -2.26 2.58
C HIS A 255 20.68 -1.22 3.71
N GLU A 256 19.76 -0.27 3.69
CA GLU A 256 19.70 0.83 4.66
C GLU A 256 19.17 0.41 6.04
N GLY A 257 18.41 -0.68 6.07
CA GLY A 257 17.67 -1.12 7.26
C GLY A 257 16.34 -0.40 7.43
N TYR A 258 15.41 -1.08 8.08
CA TYR A 258 14.04 -0.59 8.24
C TYR A 258 13.98 0.76 8.98
N GLY A 259 13.15 1.68 8.46
CA GLY A 259 12.83 2.96 9.09
C GLY A 259 13.71 4.15 8.68
N LYS A 260 14.82 3.95 7.98
CA LYS A 260 15.60 5.07 7.42
C LYS A 260 14.93 5.65 6.18
N TRP A 261 14.58 4.78 5.23
CA TRP A 261 13.79 5.10 4.06
C TRP A 261 12.37 4.61 4.25
N LEU A 262 11.38 5.46 3.94
CA LEU A 262 10.00 5.00 3.82
C LEU A 262 9.85 4.16 2.55
N HIS A 263 8.90 3.24 2.57
CA HIS A 263 8.64 2.35 1.43
C HIS A 263 8.48 3.12 0.11
N GLY A 264 7.63 4.15 0.09
CA GLY A 264 7.42 4.96 -1.11
C GLY A 264 8.64 5.75 -1.56
N GLU A 265 9.53 6.16 -0.65
CA GLU A 265 10.80 6.80 -1.00
C GLU A 265 11.72 5.82 -1.75
N ALA A 266 11.84 4.59 -1.23
CA ALA A 266 12.64 3.55 -1.85
C ALA A 266 12.07 3.13 -3.22
N VAL A 267 10.74 2.99 -3.30
CA VAL A 267 10.05 2.67 -4.56
C VAL A 267 10.22 3.79 -5.59
N ALA A 268 10.17 5.06 -5.18
CA ALA A 268 10.36 6.20 -6.07
C ALA A 268 11.75 6.18 -6.74
N ALA A 269 12.82 6.05 -5.95
CA ALA A 269 14.17 5.89 -6.49
C ALA A 269 14.29 4.64 -7.36
N GLY A 270 13.65 3.53 -6.96
CA GLY A 270 13.59 2.30 -7.74
C GLY A 270 12.81 2.42 -9.05
N MET A 271 11.78 3.27 -9.13
CA MET A 271 11.07 3.56 -10.39
C MET A 271 11.97 4.30 -11.38
N VAL A 272 12.80 5.23 -10.91
CA VAL A 272 13.77 5.92 -11.77
C VAL A 272 14.79 4.92 -12.32
N GLN A 273 15.35 4.03 -11.48
CA GLN A 273 16.27 2.99 -11.95
C GLN A 273 15.63 2.04 -12.98
N ALA A 274 14.38 1.61 -12.73
CA ALA A 274 13.65 0.78 -13.69
C ALA A 274 13.37 1.52 -15.01
N ALA A 275 13.09 2.81 -14.96
CA ALA A 275 12.90 3.66 -16.14
C ALA A 275 14.22 3.86 -16.91
N GLN A 276 15.34 4.09 -16.21
CA GLN A 276 16.67 4.15 -16.84
C GLN A 276 17.02 2.86 -17.58
N LEU A 277 16.74 1.70 -16.98
CA LEU A 277 16.93 0.42 -17.66
C LEU A 277 16.03 0.29 -18.88
N SER A 278 14.76 0.69 -18.79
CA SER A 278 13.84 0.71 -19.94
C SER A 278 14.34 1.62 -21.08
N GLN A 279 14.94 2.75 -20.73
CA GLN A 279 15.54 3.69 -21.69
C GLN A 279 16.80 3.09 -22.34
N GLN A 280 17.69 2.48 -21.59
CA GLN A 280 18.88 1.81 -22.15
C GLN A 280 18.52 0.63 -23.07
N MET A 281 17.38 -0.02 -22.83
CA MET A 281 16.80 -1.02 -23.74
C MET A 281 16.11 -0.42 -24.97
N GLY A 282 16.04 0.92 -25.07
CA GLY A 282 15.41 1.62 -26.20
C GLY A 282 13.88 1.56 -26.20
N TRP A 283 13.23 1.28 -25.05
CA TRP A 283 11.78 1.18 -24.97
C TRP A 283 11.11 2.51 -24.67
N ILE A 284 11.75 3.37 -23.90
CA ILE A 284 11.32 4.74 -23.62
C ILE A 284 12.47 5.73 -23.93
N SER A 285 12.15 7.00 -24.05
CA SER A 285 13.15 8.04 -24.34
C SER A 285 13.82 8.58 -23.06
N GLU A 286 14.95 9.29 -23.21
CA GLU A 286 15.57 10.04 -22.11
C GLU A 286 14.62 11.11 -21.56
N GLN A 287 13.81 11.72 -22.41
CA GLN A 287 12.79 12.70 -22.00
C GLN A 287 11.71 12.06 -21.09
N ASP A 288 11.34 10.80 -21.33
CA ASP A 288 10.41 10.07 -20.46
C ASP A 288 11.01 9.83 -19.08
N VAL A 289 12.30 9.45 -18.98
CA VAL A 289 13.00 9.29 -17.71
C VAL A 289 13.09 10.62 -16.95
N GLN A 290 13.36 11.71 -17.64
CA GLN A 290 13.35 13.03 -17.04
C GLN A 290 11.97 13.41 -16.53
N ARG A 291 10.91 13.20 -17.32
CA ARG A 291 9.52 13.44 -16.94
C ARG A 291 9.11 12.67 -15.67
N ILE A 292 9.50 11.38 -15.58
CA ILE A 292 9.30 10.56 -14.39
C ILE A 292 10.02 11.18 -13.18
N SER A 293 11.27 11.61 -13.35
CA SER A 293 12.05 12.22 -12.28
C SER A 293 11.43 13.54 -11.80
N GLU A 294 10.95 14.36 -12.71
CA GLU A 294 10.30 15.65 -12.40
C GLU A 294 9.01 15.48 -11.60
N VAL A 295 8.13 14.55 -12.00
CA VAL A 295 6.88 14.30 -11.25
C VAL A 295 7.15 13.75 -9.86
N LEU A 296 8.15 12.87 -9.69
CA LEU A 296 8.56 12.35 -8.39
C LEU A 296 9.14 13.46 -7.49
N GLN A 297 9.98 14.33 -8.04
CA GLN A 297 10.52 15.49 -7.31
C GLN A 297 9.43 16.49 -6.93
N ALA A 298 8.45 16.73 -7.80
CA ALA A 298 7.31 17.58 -7.48
C ALA A 298 6.47 17.03 -6.32
N ALA A 299 6.48 15.71 -6.11
CA ALA A 299 5.89 15.03 -4.95
C ALA A 299 6.85 14.96 -3.75
N HIS A 300 7.98 15.68 -3.75
CA HIS A 300 9.02 15.66 -2.72
C HIS A 300 9.65 14.30 -2.46
N LEU A 301 9.72 13.45 -3.47
CA LEU A 301 10.32 12.12 -3.40
C LEU A 301 11.78 12.12 -3.86
N PRO A 302 12.64 11.28 -3.26
CA PRO A 302 13.99 11.09 -3.75
C PRO A 302 13.98 10.37 -5.11
N ILE A 303 14.82 10.83 -6.02
CA ILE A 303 14.99 10.23 -7.35
C ILE A 303 16.30 9.46 -7.50
N LYS A 304 17.15 9.51 -6.49
CA LYS A 304 18.43 8.77 -6.44
C LYS A 304 18.45 7.85 -5.25
N PRO A 305 18.88 6.59 -5.42
CA PRO A 305 19.10 5.69 -4.30
C PRO A 305 20.31 6.13 -3.46
N PRO A 306 20.49 5.60 -2.24
CA PRO A 306 21.74 5.72 -1.51
C PRO A 306 22.87 4.98 -2.26
N ALA A 307 24.11 5.30 -1.94
CA ALA A 307 25.28 4.62 -2.53
C ALA A 307 25.29 3.14 -2.10
N ILE A 308 25.07 2.24 -3.02
CA ILE A 308 25.09 0.78 -2.84
C ILE A 308 26.01 0.21 -3.91
N ASP A 309 27.02 -0.56 -3.51
CA ASP A 309 27.89 -1.20 -4.52
C ASP A 309 27.09 -2.21 -5.36
N THR A 310 27.44 -2.29 -6.65
CA THR A 310 26.73 -3.09 -7.65
C THR A 310 26.61 -4.57 -7.25
N GLN A 311 27.65 -5.17 -6.68
CA GLN A 311 27.65 -6.59 -6.30
C GLN A 311 26.69 -6.84 -5.12
N THR A 312 26.67 -5.95 -4.13
CA THR A 312 25.72 -5.99 -3.02
C THR A 312 24.29 -5.84 -3.54
N ALA A 313 24.03 -4.90 -4.45
CA ALA A 313 22.70 -4.70 -5.04
C ALA A 313 22.23 -5.96 -5.79
N LEU A 314 23.06 -6.53 -6.66
CA LEU A 314 22.76 -7.77 -7.38
C LEU A 314 22.50 -8.95 -6.44
N GLY A 315 23.31 -9.08 -5.38
CA GLY A 315 23.13 -10.12 -4.35
C GLY A 315 21.78 -10.00 -3.66
N LEU A 316 21.36 -8.78 -3.28
CA LEU A 316 20.07 -8.54 -2.66
C LEU A 316 18.89 -8.81 -3.61
N MET A 317 19.01 -8.46 -4.91
CA MET A 317 18.00 -8.76 -5.93
C MET A 317 17.77 -10.27 -6.09
N GLN A 318 18.81 -11.09 -6.00
CA GLN A 318 18.69 -12.56 -6.10
C GLN A 318 17.91 -13.19 -4.96
N HIS A 319 17.83 -12.54 -3.81
CA HIS A 319 17.07 -12.99 -2.64
C HIS A 319 15.63 -12.47 -2.62
N ASP A 320 15.21 -11.62 -3.57
CA ASP A 320 13.82 -11.16 -3.69
C ASP A 320 12.89 -12.35 -4.07
N LYS A 321 11.70 -12.36 -3.51
CA LYS A 321 10.61 -13.34 -3.79
C LYS A 321 10.24 -13.48 -5.27
N LYS A 322 10.65 -12.53 -6.11
CA LYS A 322 10.38 -12.50 -7.55
C LYS A 322 11.30 -13.39 -8.37
N VAL A 323 12.31 -14.01 -7.75
CA VAL A 323 13.16 -14.99 -8.40
C VAL A 323 12.38 -16.29 -8.63
N LYS A 324 11.94 -16.55 -9.86
CA LYS A 324 11.42 -17.86 -10.28
C LYS A 324 12.51 -18.59 -11.05
N SER A 325 12.81 -19.82 -10.65
CA SER A 325 13.81 -20.68 -11.31
C SER A 325 15.22 -20.05 -11.40
N GLY A 326 15.61 -19.22 -10.41
CA GLY A 326 16.95 -18.61 -10.36
C GLY A 326 17.15 -17.38 -11.26
N GLN A 327 16.10 -16.89 -11.95
CA GLN A 327 16.19 -15.68 -12.77
C GLN A 327 15.47 -14.49 -12.10
N VAL A 328 16.17 -13.37 -12.04
CA VAL A 328 15.58 -12.08 -11.62
C VAL A 328 14.57 -11.64 -12.69
N ARG A 329 13.38 -11.25 -12.26
CA ARG A 329 12.35 -10.68 -13.14
C ARG A 329 12.10 -9.25 -12.71
N LEU A 330 12.17 -8.33 -13.67
CA LEU A 330 11.93 -6.91 -13.46
C LEU A 330 10.59 -6.49 -14.08
N ILE A 331 10.01 -5.46 -13.53
CA ILE A 331 8.90 -4.74 -14.17
C ILE A 331 9.52 -3.50 -14.80
N LEU A 332 9.37 -3.37 -16.11
CA LEU A 332 9.95 -2.31 -16.91
C LEU A 332 8.87 -1.65 -17.78
N LEU A 333 9.07 -0.39 -18.15
CA LEU A 333 8.14 0.36 -19.01
C LEU A 333 8.42 0.03 -20.49
N LYS A 334 7.37 -0.34 -21.21
CA LYS A 334 7.38 -0.42 -22.69
C LYS A 334 7.11 0.94 -23.34
N SER A 335 6.26 1.71 -22.69
CA SER A 335 5.94 3.09 -23.00
C SER A 335 5.35 3.73 -21.73
N MET A 336 5.14 5.04 -21.74
CA MET A 336 4.41 5.68 -20.65
C MET A 336 2.98 5.14 -20.59
N GLY A 337 2.56 4.68 -19.40
CA GLY A 337 1.27 4.03 -19.18
C GLY A 337 1.24 2.53 -19.51
N GLU A 338 2.36 1.91 -19.88
CA GLU A 338 2.42 0.49 -20.18
C GLU A 338 3.69 -0.16 -19.62
N ALA A 339 3.52 -1.19 -18.79
CA ALA A 339 4.60 -1.94 -18.19
C ALA A 339 4.52 -3.44 -18.50
N VAL A 340 5.66 -4.10 -18.42
CA VAL A 340 5.81 -5.55 -18.66
C VAL A 340 6.67 -6.19 -17.58
N VAL A 341 6.34 -7.43 -17.23
CA VAL A 341 7.20 -8.29 -16.41
C VAL A 341 8.15 -9.05 -17.33
N THR A 342 9.46 -8.83 -17.21
CA THR A 342 10.45 -9.45 -18.09
C THR A 342 11.65 -9.99 -17.30
N ALA A 343 12.27 -11.05 -17.83
CA ALA A 343 13.62 -11.49 -17.48
C ALA A 343 14.58 -11.31 -18.68
N ASP A 344 14.06 -10.82 -19.81
CA ASP A 344 14.79 -10.59 -21.02
C ASP A 344 15.33 -9.14 -21.05
N PHE A 345 16.46 -8.95 -20.39
CA PHE A 345 17.23 -7.71 -20.37
C PHE A 345 18.74 -8.06 -20.32
N ASP A 346 19.56 -7.16 -20.88
CA ASP A 346 21.01 -7.33 -20.82
C ASP A 346 21.51 -7.05 -19.39
N GLN A 347 22.23 -8.01 -18.83
CA GLN A 347 22.81 -7.90 -17.49
C GLN A 347 23.79 -6.71 -17.37
N THR A 348 24.49 -6.38 -18.45
CA THR A 348 25.44 -5.25 -18.48
C THR A 348 24.73 -3.91 -18.36
N LEU A 349 23.52 -3.79 -18.92
CA LEU A 349 22.67 -2.58 -18.77
C LEU A 349 22.16 -2.45 -17.34
N LEU A 350 21.75 -3.55 -16.71
CA LEU A 350 21.36 -3.54 -15.30
C LEU A 350 22.53 -3.10 -14.40
N GLU A 351 23.73 -3.65 -14.62
CA GLU A 351 24.94 -3.28 -13.87
C GLU A 351 25.30 -1.80 -14.08
N ALA A 352 25.15 -1.26 -15.30
CA ALA A 352 25.34 0.16 -15.58
C ALA A 352 24.38 1.04 -14.75
N VAL A 353 23.09 0.73 -14.77
CA VAL A 353 22.07 1.45 -13.97
C VAL A 353 22.39 1.42 -12.47
N LEU A 354 22.88 0.30 -11.96
CA LEU A 354 23.26 0.19 -10.53
C LEU A 354 24.55 0.95 -10.22
N THR A 355 25.47 1.12 -11.18
CA THR A 355 26.73 1.82 -11.00
C THR A 355 26.59 3.33 -11.11
N ASP A 356 25.72 3.84 -11.98
CA ASP A 356 25.48 5.28 -12.17
C ASP A 356 24.88 5.98 -10.92
N THR A 357 24.62 5.22 -9.89
CA THR A 357 24.06 5.68 -8.61
C THR A 357 25.13 5.89 -7.53
N VAL A 358 26.40 5.57 -7.80
CA VAL A 358 27.56 5.79 -6.91
C VAL A 358 28.25 7.16 -7.24
#